data_8ae39556683d0046f48a7aeeb8af0a04
#
_entry.id   8ae39556683d0046f48a7aeeb8af0a04
#
_cell.length_a   1.000
_cell.length_b   1.000
_cell.length_c   1.000
_cell.angle_alpha   90.00
_cell.angle_beta   90.00
_cell.angle_gamma   90.00
#
_symmetry.space_group_name_H-M   'P 1'
#
loop_
_entity.id
_entity.type
_entity.pdbx_description
1 polymer ?
#
loop_
_entity_poly.entity_id
_entity_poly.type
_entity_poly.pdbx_seq_one_letter_code
_entity_poly.pdbx_strand_id
1 'polypeptide(L)'
;MTTASLTLDGKSYDLPVIRGTEDETAIDITKLLGQSGAITMDPGFNSTGACRSGITFIDGDKGILRYRGYPIEQLAERSDFVETAWLLLYGELPTVEQLKGFRAQLTYHSMIHEDMKKFLEGFPPGAHPMAILSAMVASLSSYYPGPEDDHS
;
A
#
# COMPACT_ATOMS: atom_id res chain seq x y z
N MET A 1 -17.19 12.00 20.01
CA MET A 1 -16.82 11.83 18.58
C MET A 1 -17.32 13.04 17.83
N THR A 2 -16.50 13.65 17.01
CA THR A 2 -16.91 14.79 16.18
C THR A 2 -17.73 14.27 15.00
N THR A 3 -18.85 14.92 14.67
CA THR A 3 -19.72 14.56 13.56
C THR A 3 -19.86 15.73 12.61
N ALA A 4 -19.97 15.44 11.32
CA ALA A 4 -20.41 16.38 10.29
C ALA A 4 -21.88 16.08 9.96
N SER A 5 -22.68 17.08 9.71
CA SER A 5 -24.09 16.90 9.34
C SER A 5 -24.28 17.22 7.87
N LEU A 6 -24.85 16.24 7.13
CA LEU A 6 -25.25 16.40 5.73
C LEU A 6 -26.77 16.49 5.68
N THR A 7 -27.31 17.55 5.08
CA THR A 7 -28.75 17.67 4.85
C THR A 7 -29.07 17.41 3.40
N LEU A 8 -29.97 16.43 3.13
CA LEU A 8 -30.45 16.07 1.82
C LEU A 8 -31.98 15.95 1.87
N ASP A 9 -32.69 16.66 1.00
CA ASP A 9 -34.17 16.67 0.89
C ASP A 9 -34.87 16.90 2.24
N GLY A 10 -34.32 17.82 3.05
CA GLY A 10 -34.85 18.19 4.36
C GLY A 10 -34.58 17.19 5.49
N LYS A 11 -33.86 16.08 5.22
CA LYS A 11 -33.39 15.14 6.25
C LYS A 11 -31.93 15.36 6.54
N SER A 12 -31.56 15.27 7.82
CA SER A 12 -30.18 15.43 8.27
C SER A 12 -29.56 14.06 8.60
N TYR A 13 -28.33 13.87 8.19
CA TYR A 13 -27.54 12.64 8.39
C TYR A 13 -26.24 13.02 9.09
N ASP A 14 -26.01 12.43 10.26
CA ASP A 14 -24.77 12.63 11.00
C ASP A 14 -23.71 11.63 10.57
N LEU A 15 -22.59 12.15 10.07
CA LEU A 15 -21.47 11.38 9.54
C LEU A 15 -20.26 11.53 10.48
N PRO A 16 -19.59 10.41 10.84
CA PRO A 16 -18.41 10.48 11.69
C PRO A 16 -17.29 11.30 11.03
N VAL A 17 -16.58 12.08 11.84
CA VAL A 17 -15.38 12.79 11.42
C VAL A 17 -14.16 12.03 11.92
N ILE A 18 -13.24 11.73 11.00
CA ILE A 18 -11.96 11.09 11.25
C ILE A 18 -10.87 12.14 11.15
N ARG A 19 -9.95 12.15 12.11
CA ARG A 19 -8.75 12.99 12.06
C ARG A 19 -7.52 12.14 11.86
N GLY A 20 -6.66 12.57 10.95
CA GLY A 20 -5.32 12.03 10.76
C GLY A 20 -4.34 12.53 11.81
N THR A 21 -3.13 12.00 11.81
CA THR A 21 -2.04 12.38 12.74
C THR A 21 -1.43 13.75 12.45
N GLU A 22 -1.63 14.27 11.26
CA GLU A 22 -1.19 15.60 10.81
C GLU A 22 -2.39 16.55 10.66
N ASP A 23 -3.47 16.32 11.43
CA ASP A 23 -4.71 17.11 11.47
C ASP A 23 -5.58 17.07 10.21
N GLU A 24 -5.33 16.15 9.25
CA GLU A 24 -6.24 15.94 8.13
C GLU A 24 -7.62 15.56 8.65
N THR A 25 -8.63 16.18 8.07
CA THR A 25 -10.02 15.92 8.43
C THR A 25 -10.73 15.20 7.31
N ALA A 26 -11.25 14.00 7.58
CA ALA A 26 -12.08 13.23 6.66
C ALA A 26 -13.47 13.00 7.24
N ILE A 27 -14.47 12.99 6.36
CA ILE A 27 -15.85 12.63 6.72
C ILE A 27 -16.06 11.18 6.29
N ASP A 28 -16.42 10.32 7.23
CA ASP A 28 -16.72 8.92 6.93
C ASP A 28 -18.12 8.80 6.33
N ILE A 29 -18.17 8.53 5.03
CA ILE A 29 -19.41 8.36 4.26
C ILE A 29 -19.85 6.92 4.10
N THR A 30 -19.22 5.96 4.76
CA THR A 30 -19.48 4.50 4.61
C THR A 30 -20.96 4.15 4.79
N LYS A 31 -21.67 4.83 5.69
CA LYS A 31 -23.09 4.57 5.96
C LYS A 31 -24.05 5.44 5.14
N LEU A 32 -23.56 6.40 4.37
CA LEU A 32 -24.39 7.38 3.66
C LEU A 32 -25.38 6.71 2.69
N LEU A 33 -24.88 5.81 1.86
CA LEU A 33 -25.73 5.09 0.90
C LEU A 33 -26.88 4.33 1.57
N GLY A 34 -26.57 3.57 2.63
CA GLY A 34 -27.57 2.78 3.34
C GLY A 34 -28.62 3.62 4.08
N GLN A 35 -28.26 4.84 4.52
CA GLN A 35 -29.13 5.73 5.27
C GLN A 35 -29.99 6.63 4.36
N SER A 36 -29.42 7.10 3.26
CA SER A 36 -30.06 8.13 2.41
C SER A 36 -30.40 7.67 1.00
N GLY A 37 -29.82 6.56 0.53
CA GLY A 37 -29.87 6.14 -0.87
C GLY A 37 -28.97 6.98 -1.79
N ALA A 38 -28.28 7.99 -1.27
CA ALA A 38 -27.40 8.89 -2.05
C ALA A 38 -25.98 8.35 -2.12
N ILE A 39 -25.29 8.63 -3.23
CA ILE A 39 -23.88 8.39 -3.43
C ILE A 39 -23.14 9.72 -3.55
N THR A 40 -21.85 9.71 -3.28
CA THR A 40 -20.95 10.82 -3.59
C THR A 40 -20.36 10.66 -4.98
N MET A 41 -20.09 11.76 -5.66
CA MET A 41 -19.45 11.77 -6.97
C MET A 41 -18.20 12.66 -6.90
N ASP A 42 -17.05 12.05 -7.11
CA ASP A 42 -15.75 12.73 -7.13
C ASP A 42 -14.87 12.12 -8.24
N PRO A 43 -15.04 12.55 -9.51
CA PRO A 43 -14.24 12.04 -10.62
C PRO A 43 -12.76 12.38 -10.42
N GLY A 44 -11.94 11.34 -10.27
CA GLY A 44 -10.50 11.50 -10.09
C GLY A 44 -10.04 11.53 -8.62
N PHE A 45 -10.94 11.35 -7.66
CA PHE A 45 -10.63 11.27 -6.23
C PHE A 45 -9.88 12.51 -5.67
N ASN A 46 -10.24 13.69 -6.14
CA ASN A 46 -9.57 14.94 -5.75
C ASN A 46 -9.80 15.31 -4.28
N SER A 47 -10.94 14.94 -3.71
CA SER A 47 -11.30 15.20 -2.31
C SER A 47 -11.77 13.97 -1.56
N THR A 48 -11.56 12.77 -2.11
CA THR A 48 -12.01 11.51 -1.52
C THR A 48 -10.84 10.69 -1.02
N GLY A 49 -10.76 10.46 0.29
CA GLY A 49 -9.82 9.52 0.88
C GLY A 49 -10.26 8.08 0.62
N ALA A 50 -9.45 7.30 -0.09
CA ALA A 50 -9.76 5.91 -0.43
C ALA A 50 -9.57 4.95 0.75
N CYS A 51 -8.62 5.23 1.65
CA CYS A 51 -8.34 4.39 2.82
C CYS A 51 -7.61 5.18 3.93
N ARG A 52 -7.53 4.56 5.10
CA ARG A 52 -6.60 5.00 6.17
C ARG A 52 -5.31 4.22 6.04
N SER A 53 -4.19 4.93 6.04
CA SER A 53 -2.86 4.31 6.01
C SER A 53 -2.06 4.72 7.26
N GLY A 54 -1.47 3.74 7.94
CA GLY A 54 -0.46 3.96 8.98
C GLY A 54 0.98 3.86 8.44
N ILE A 55 1.14 3.72 7.12
CA ILE A 55 2.43 3.49 6.48
C ILE A 55 3.01 4.77 5.92
N THR A 56 2.23 5.50 5.14
CA THR A 56 2.71 6.63 4.35
C THR A 56 1.88 7.87 4.64
N PHE A 57 2.54 8.99 4.87
CA PHE A 57 1.98 10.32 4.80
C PHE A 57 2.58 11.06 3.61
N ILE A 58 1.75 11.73 2.83
CA ILE A 58 2.18 12.55 1.69
C ILE A 58 1.38 13.87 1.67
N ASP A 59 2.10 14.98 1.54
CA ASP A 59 1.55 16.31 1.26
C ASP A 59 2.24 16.81 -0.01
N GLY A 60 1.55 16.67 -1.14
CA GLY A 60 2.10 17.02 -2.46
C GLY A 60 2.32 18.51 -2.63
N ASP A 61 1.50 19.35 -1.99
CA ASP A 61 1.60 20.80 -2.08
C ASP A 61 2.83 21.32 -1.34
N LYS A 62 3.16 20.70 -0.21
CA LYS A 62 4.35 21.06 0.58
C LYS A 62 5.59 20.21 0.23
N GLY A 63 5.44 19.18 -0.62
CA GLY A 63 6.53 18.28 -0.97
C GLY A 63 7.00 17.41 0.22
N ILE A 64 6.09 17.04 1.12
CA ILE A 64 6.40 16.25 2.32
C ILE A 64 6.01 14.79 2.06
N LEU A 65 6.97 13.87 2.31
CA LEU A 65 6.74 12.44 2.32
C LEU A 65 7.32 11.84 3.61
N ARG A 66 6.54 10.98 4.28
CA ARG A 66 7.00 10.24 5.46
C ARG A 66 6.60 8.77 5.34
N TYR A 67 7.51 7.90 5.74
CA TYR A 67 7.23 6.46 5.92
C TYR A 67 7.25 6.13 7.41
N ARG A 68 6.14 5.63 7.95
CA ARG A 68 5.99 5.31 9.38
C ARG A 68 6.38 6.48 10.30
N GLY A 69 6.20 7.72 9.84
CA GLY A 69 6.58 8.94 10.56
C GLY A 69 7.99 9.46 10.28
N TYR A 70 8.85 8.67 9.64
CA TYR A 70 10.21 9.08 9.28
C TYR A 70 10.21 9.92 7.99
N PRO A 71 10.81 11.12 7.98
CA PRO A 71 10.95 11.91 6.76
C PRO A 71 11.75 11.16 5.70
N ILE A 72 11.31 11.29 4.43
CA ILE A 72 11.96 10.56 3.32
C ILE A 72 13.42 10.95 3.14
N GLU A 73 13.78 12.20 3.43
CA GLU A 73 15.15 12.70 3.33
C GLU A 73 16.09 11.93 4.27
N GLN A 74 15.63 11.64 5.49
CA GLN A 74 16.43 10.87 6.45
C GLN A 74 16.64 9.42 6.00
N LEU A 75 15.60 8.80 5.45
CA LEU A 75 15.68 7.44 4.93
C LEU A 75 16.58 7.37 3.69
N ALA A 76 16.48 8.35 2.78
CA ALA A 76 17.32 8.41 1.59
C ALA A 76 18.81 8.59 1.89
N GLU A 77 19.14 9.36 2.94
CA GLU A 77 20.52 9.63 3.30
C GLU A 77 21.15 8.54 4.19
N ARG A 78 20.36 7.87 5.04
CA ARG A 78 20.90 7.04 6.15
C ARG A 78 20.47 5.59 6.12
N SER A 79 19.46 5.25 5.31
CA SER A 79 18.94 3.89 5.19
C SER A 79 19.18 3.32 3.80
N ASP A 80 19.11 2.02 3.68
CA ASP A 80 19.08 1.34 2.39
C ASP A 80 17.70 0.71 2.10
N PHE A 81 17.58 0.07 0.95
CA PHE A 81 16.34 -0.58 0.52
C PHE A 81 15.82 -1.60 1.53
N VAL A 82 16.72 -2.45 2.06
CA VAL A 82 16.31 -3.56 2.96
C VAL A 82 15.84 -3.03 4.31
N GLU A 83 16.51 -2.02 4.84
CA GLU A 83 16.11 -1.37 6.09
C GLU A 83 14.80 -0.62 5.94
N THR A 84 14.62 0.10 4.83
CA THR A 84 13.35 0.78 4.51
C THR A 84 12.22 -0.22 4.29
N ALA A 85 12.46 -1.35 3.62
CA ALA A 85 11.48 -2.42 3.47
C ALA A 85 11.04 -2.99 4.82
N TRP A 86 12.00 -3.22 5.73
CA TRP A 86 11.69 -3.63 7.10
C TRP A 86 10.80 -2.61 7.80
N LEU A 87 11.15 -1.33 7.75
CA LEU A 87 10.36 -0.25 8.34
C LEU A 87 8.91 -0.25 7.86
N LEU A 88 8.69 -0.40 6.55
CA LEU A 88 7.35 -0.43 5.96
C LEU A 88 6.54 -1.64 6.43
N LEU A 89 7.16 -2.81 6.51
CA LEU A 89 6.50 -4.06 6.89
C LEU A 89 6.21 -4.12 8.39
N TYR A 90 7.17 -3.76 9.24
CA TYR A 90 7.09 -3.96 10.69
C TYR A 90 6.76 -2.70 11.48
N GLY A 91 6.88 -1.51 10.87
CA GLY A 91 6.45 -0.25 11.47
C GLY A 91 7.52 0.51 12.25
N GLU A 92 8.66 -0.11 12.52
CA GLU A 92 9.80 0.45 13.24
C GLU A 92 11.11 0.12 12.52
N LEU A 93 12.15 0.95 12.72
CA LEU A 93 13.48 0.64 12.20
C LEU A 93 14.03 -0.62 12.88
N PRO A 94 14.73 -1.49 12.12
CA PRO A 94 15.27 -2.73 12.67
C PRO A 94 16.44 -2.49 13.62
N THR A 95 16.60 -3.37 14.59
CA THR A 95 17.89 -3.52 15.28
C THR A 95 18.91 -4.13 14.32
N VAL A 96 20.20 -4.09 14.71
CA VAL A 96 21.29 -4.68 13.91
C VAL A 96 21.06 -6.17 13.66
N GLU A 97 20.61 -6.91 14.68
CA GLU A 97 20.33 -8.35 14.58
C GLU A 97 19.13 -8.63 13.65
N GLN A 98 18.05 -7.85 13.77
CA GLN A 98 16.87 -7.97 12.92
C GLN A 98 17.22 -7.69 11.45
N LEU A 99 17.96 -6.63 11.19
CA LEU A 99 18.40 -6.28 9.83
C LEU A 99 19.29 -7.37 9.23
N LYS A 100 20.22 -7.90 10.00
CA LYS A 100 21.09 -9.00 9.57
C LYS A 100 20.27 -10.26 9.25
N GLY A 101 19.31 -10.62 10.11
CA GLY A 101 18.43 -11.76 9.89
C GLY A 101 17.56 -11.60 8.65
N PHE A 102 16.97 -10.41 8.47
CA PHE A 102 16.13 -10.11 7.31
C PHE A 102 16.92 -10.14 5.99
N ARG A 103 18.13 -9.57 5.97
CA ARG A 103 19.02 -9.67 4.81
C ARG A 103 19.37 -11.12 4.47
N ALA A 104 19.65 -11.94 5.47
CA ALA A 104 19.92 -13.36 5.27
C ALA A 104 18.72 -14.08 4.66
N GLN A 105 17.51 -13.82 5.16
CA GLN A 105 16.27 -14.39 4.60
C GLN A 105 16.08 -13.97 3.13
N LEU A 106 16.19 -12.68 2.79
CA LEU A 106 16.07 -12.21 1.42
C LEU A 106 17.09 -12.88 0.50
N THR A 107 18.35 -13.00 0.95
CA THR A 107 19.40 -13.66 0.19
C THR A 107 19.11 -15.15 -0.02
N TYR A 108 18.63 -15.82 1.02
CA TYR A 108 18.32 -17.26 0.95
C TYR A 108 17.15 -17.56 0.01
N HIS A 109 16.19 -16.65 -0.09
CA HIS A 109 15.00 -16.77 -0.94
C HIS A 109 15.12 -16.05 -2.29
N SER A 110 16.33 -15.68 -2.71
CA SER A 110 16.56 -15.00 -3.99
C SER A 110 16.54 -15.93 -5.21
N MET A 111 16.58 -17.25 -4.99
CA MET A 111 16.55 -18.25 -6.05
C MET A 111 15.11 -18.49 -6.50
N ILE A 112 14.87 -18.48 -7.79
CA ILE A 112 13.59 -18.84 -8.40
C ILE A 112 13.62 -20.28 -8.92
N HIS A 113 12.43 -20.88 -9.10
CA HIS A 113 12.30 -22.23 -9.65
C HIS A 113 12.95 -22.32 -11.03
N GLU A 114 13.66 -23.41 -11.31
CA GLU A 114 14.42 -23.59 -12.56
C GLU A 114 13.53 -23.53 -13.83
N ASP A 115 12.29 -24.02 -13.73
CA ASP A 115 11.36 -23.99 -14.86
C ASP A 115 10.89 -22.58 -15.22
N MET A 116 11.08 -21.58 -14.37
CA MET A 116 10.83 -20.17 -14.70
C MET A 116 11.68 -19.68 -15.88
N LYS A 117 12.84 -20.29 -16.11
CA LYS A 117 13.67 -19.98 -17.28
C LYS A 117 12.96 -20.32 -18.58
N LYS A 118 12.27 -21.47 -18.64
CA LYS A 118 11.49 -21.88 -19.82
C LYS A 118 10.35 -20.91 -20.10
N PHE A 119 9.72 -20.42 -19.05
CA PHE A 119 8.67 -19.40 -19.19
C PHE A 119 9.21 -18.10 -19.76
N LEU A 120 10.39 -17.67 -19.30
CA LEU A 120 11.08 -16.49 -19.82
C LEU A 120 11.46 -16.64 -21.31
N GLU A 121 11.93 -17.82 -21.71
CA GLU A 121 12.33 -18.12 -23.10
C GLU A 121 11.15 -18.08 -24.08
N GLY A 122 9.92 -18.20 -23.59
CA GLY A 122 8.70 -18.13 -24.39
C GLY A 122 8.32 -16.72 -24.87
N PHE A 123 8.93 -15.68 -24.34
CA PHE A 123 8.62 -14.31 -24.76
C PHE A 123 9.36 -13.94 -26.07
N PRO A 124 8.70 -13.18 -26.97
CA PRO A 124 9.35 -12.71 -28.18
C PRO A 124 10.48 -11.71 -27.87
N PRO A 125 11.56 -11.68 -28.69
CA PRO A 125 12.71 -10.80 -28.45
C PRO A 125 12.40 -9.30 -28.32
N GLY A 126 11.29 -8.86 -28.93
CA GLY A 126 10.85 -7.46 -28.90
C GLY A 126 9.83 -7.15 -27.80
N ALA A 127 9.54 -8.07 -26.88
CA ALA A 127 8.58 -7.84 -25.81
C ALA A 127 9.06 -6.75 -24.83
N HIS A 128 8.12 -5.94 -24.37
CA HIS A 128 8.45 -4.88 -23.40
C HIS A 128 8.88 -5.49 -22.06
N PRO A 129 10.04 -5.10 -21.49
CA PRO A 129 10.58 -5.69 -20.26
C PRO A 129 9.60 -5.68 -19.08
N MET A 130 8.78 -4.62 -18.93
CA MET A 130 7.81 -4.54 -17.86
C MET A 130 6.64 -5.51 -18.04
N ALA A 131 6.25 -5.82 -19.28
CA ALA A 131 5.23 -6.84 -19.56
C ALA A 131 5.76 -8.23 -19.18
N ILE A 132 7.01 -8.52 -19.50
CA ILE A 132 7.69 -9.76 -19.10
C ILE A 132 7.77 -9.84 -17.57
N LEU A 133 8.25 -8.79 -16.91
CA LEU A 133 8.36 -8.75 -15.45
C LEU A 133 7.00 -8.99 -14.76
N SER A 134 5.95 -8.31 -15.23
CA SER A 134 4.60 -8.48 -14.71
C SER A 134 4.10 -9.92 -14.83
N ALA A 135 4.28 -10.54 -15.99
CA ALA A 135 3.90 -11.94 -16.23
C ALA A 135 4.73 -12.91 -15.37
N MET A 136 6.04 -12.66 -15.24
CA MET A 136 6.93 -13.47 -14.42
C MET A 136 6.56 -13.41 -12.93
N VAL A 137 6.29 -12.21 -12.39
CA VAL A 137 5.85 -12.05 -11.00
C VAL A 137 4.50 -12.73 -10.77
N ALA A 138 3.54 -12.56 -11.68
CA ALA A 138 2.24 -13.23 -11.58
C ALA A 138 2.37 -14.76 -11.59
N SER A 139 3.29 -15.31 -12.39
CA SER A 139 3.50 -16.76 -12.48
C SER A 139 4.17 -17.38 -11.24
N LEU A 140 4.82 -16.57 -10.37
CA LEU A 140 5.44 -17.08 -9.15
C LEU A 140 4.44 -17.78 -8.21
N SER A 141 3.17 -17.32 -8.19
CA SER A 141 2.13 -17.98 -7.38
C SER A 141 1.91 -19.45 -7.74
N SER A 142 2.17 -19.84 -9.00
CA SER A 142 2.06 -21.22 -9.45
C SER A 142 3.21 -22.13 -8.96
N TYR A 143 4.36 -21.54 -8.63
CA TYR A 143 5.54 -22.26 -8.13
C TYR A 143 5.69 -22.18 -6.61
N TYR A 144 5.13 -21.13 -6.01
CA TYR A 144 5.18 -20.86 -4.57
C TYR A 144 3.77 -20.54 -4.07
N PRO A 145 2.88 -21.57 -3.99
CA PRO A 145 1.53 -21.37 -3.49
C PRO A 145 1.55 -20.89 -2.04
N GLY A 146 0.70 -19.93 -1.73
CA GLY A 146 0.51 -19.47 -0.36
C GLY A 146 -0.22 -20.49 0.50
N PRO A 147 -0.18 -20.38 1.84
CA PRO A 147 -0.88 -21.29 2.73
C PRO A 147 -2.41 -21.29 2.56
N GLU A 148 -2.97 -20.32 1.86
CA GLU A 148 -4.42 -20.22 1.54
C GLU A 148 -4.78 -20.87 0.20
N ASP A 149 -3.79 -21.29 -0.60
CA ASP A 149 -3.99 -21.88 -1.92
C ASP A 149 -4.10 -23.43 -1.87
N ASP A 150 -4.06 -24.02 -0.69
CA ASP A 150 -4.20 -25.47 -0.50
C ASP A 150 -5.68 -25.88 -0.62
N HIS A 151 -6.18 -25.88 -1.85
CA HIS A 151 -7.50 -26.41 -2.23
C HIS A 151 -7.43 -27.94 -2.48
N SER A 152 -6.94 -28.71 -1.51
CA SER A 152 -7.04 -30.17 -1.55
C SER A 152 -8.18 -30.71 -0.69
#